data_41f7e7fef65f92baaa68f6c97f30cd55
#
_entry.id   41f7e7fef65f92baaa68f6c97f30cd55
#
_cell.length_a   1.000
_cell.length_b   1.000
_cell.length_c   1.000
_cell.angle_alpha   90.00
_cell.angle_beta   90.00
_cell.angle_gamma   90.00
#
_symmetry.space_group_name_H-M   'P 1'
#
loop_
_entity.id
_entity.type
_entity.pdbx_description
1 polymer ?
#
loop_
_entity_poly.entity_id
_entity_poly.type
_entity_poly.pdbx_seq_one_letter_code
_entity_poly.pdbx_strand_id
1 'polypeptide(L)'
;MATEELNIIAIELGSSKVVGVAGTKRLDGKIEIKAHVQQNATPFMRKGIINNADLAATCIQGIKAKLEEELQKKITQVYVSYSGQGIHTVHNEVRRSFDEEEHKILKEDIDNLNDENTNITYEGQSILDVIPQEYAVGTQKLLDAVGVMGNNIEGRY
;
A
#
# COMPACT_ATOMS: atom_id res chain seq x y z
N MET A 1 29.79 -0.61 -14.93
CA MET A 1 28.65 0.19 -14.47
C MET A 1 28.35 -0.28 -13.06
N ALA A 2 28.46 0.58 -12.06
CA ALA A 2 28.05 0.23 -10.70
C ALA A 2 26.53 0.05 -10.73
N THR A 3 26.03 -1.13 -10.39
CA THR A 3 24.63 -1.37 -10.14
C THR A 3 24.23 -0.44 -9.00
N GLU A 4 23.34 0.51 -9.30
CA GLU A 4 22.80 1.42 -8.27
C GLU A 4 22.09 0.56 -7.22
N GLU A 5 22.69 0.45 -6.03
CA GLU A 5 22.06 -0.30 -4.94
C GLU A 5 20.74 0.38 -4.58
N LEU A 6 19.64 -0.34 -4.74
CA LEU A 6 18.32 0.16 -4.43
C LEU A 6 18.17 0.22 -2.90
N ASN A 7 18.18 1.42 -2.33
CA ASN A 7 17.91 1.59 -0.92
C ASN A 7 16.41 1.37 -0.64
N ILE A 8 16.12 0.50 0.31
CA ILE A 8 14.78 0.28 0.83
C ILE A 8 14.64 1.16 2.08
N ILE A 9 13.70 2.08 2.05
CA ILE A 9 13.41 2.99 3.17
C ILE A 9 12.06 2.63 3.74
N ALA A 10 11.99 2.41 5.05
CA ALA A 10 10.73 2.14 5.75
C ALA A 10 10.55 3.09 6.94
N ILE A 11 9.33 3.56 7.15
CA ILE A 11 8.93 4.37 8.30
C ILE A 11 7.75 3.70 8.98
N GLU A 12 7.90 3.39 10.27
CA GLU A 12 6.83 2.89 11.14
C GLU A 12 6.26 4.02 11.98
N LEU A 13 4.96 4.20 11.93
CA LEU A 13 4.21 5.16 12.75
C LEU A 13 3.61 4.44 13.95
N GLY A 14 4.38 4.33 15.04
CA GLY A 14 3.95 3.70 16.30
C GLY A 14 3.44 4.71 17.32
N SER A 15 2.63 4.26 18.28
CA SER A 15 2.02 5.12 19.32
C SER A 15 3.03 5.76 20.28
N SER A 16 4.18 5.14 20.50
CA SER A 16 5.24 5.64 21.40
C SER A 16 6.40 6.26 20.64
N LYS A 17 6.68 5.79 19.45
CA LYS A 17 7.79 6.23 18.62
C LYS A 17 7.48 6.11 17.15
N VAL A 18 8.07 6.98 16.34
CA VAL A 18 8.20 6.80 14.90
C VAL A 18 9.62 6.32 14.62
N VAL A 19 9.75 5.29 13.81
CA VAL A 19 11.04 4.68 13.47
C VAL A 19 11.23 4.75 11.96
N GLY A 20 12.38 5.26 11.54
CA GLY A 20 12.84 5.23 10.16
C GLY A 20 14.05 4.29 10.02
N VAL A 21 14.03 3.44 9.03
CA VAL A 21 15.12 2.50 8.72
C VAL A 21 15.43 2.58 7.23
N ALA A 22 16.71 2.58 6.91
CA ALA A 22 17.20 2.46 5.55
C ALA A 22 18.11 1.24 5.42
N GLY A 23 17.97 0.48 4.35
CA GLY A 23 18.80 -0.68 4.07
C GLY A 23 18.87 -1.01 2.59
N THR A 24 19.79 -1.91 2.24
CA THR A 24 19.95 -2.45 0.89
C THR A 24 19.72 -3.95 0.88
N LYS A 25 19.07 -4.45 -0.16
CA LYS A 25 18.90 -5.89 -0.36
C LYS A 25 20.16 -6.46 -1.01
N ARG A 26 20.78 -7.41 -0.34
CA ARG A 26 21.95 -8.14 -0.85
C ARG A 26 21.53 -9.26 -1.82
N LEU A 27 22.50 -9.77 -2.57
CA LEU A 27 22.26 -10.88 -3.51
C LEU A 27 21.80 -12.17 -2.82
N ASP A 28 22.18 -12.36 -1.55
CA ASP A 28 21.73 -13.50 -0.72
C ASP A 28 20.31 -13.33 -0.16
N GLY A 29 19.62 -12.25 -0.54
CA GLY A 29 18.25 -11.92 -0.10
C GLY A 29 18.15 -11.22 1.25
N LYS A 30 19.25 -11.08 1.99
CA LYS A 30 19.27 -10.36 3.27
C LYS A 30 19.22 -8.85 3.06
N ILE A 31 18.69 -8.15 4.06
CA ILE A 31 18.69 -6.69 4.11
C ILE A 31 19.82 -6.24 5.04
N GLU A 32 20.73 -5.47 4.51
CA GLU A 32 21.78 -4.80 5.28
C GLU A 32 21.29 -3.42 5.71
N ILE A 33 21.17 -3.19 7.02
CA ILE A 33 20.73 -1.91 7.55
C ILE A 33 21.88 -0.90 7.43
N LYS A 34 21.58 0.24 6.80
CA LYS A 34 22.55 1.34 6.58
C LYS A 34 22.32 2.50 7.53
N ALA A 35 21.06 2.77 7.91
CA ALA A 35 20.68 3.87 8.78
C ALA A 35 19.45 3.49 9.63
N HIS A 36 19.40 4.02 10.85
CA HIS A 36 18.26 3.84 11.76
C HIS A 36 18.05 5.10 12.59
N VAL A 37 16.85 5.65 12.53
CA VAL A 37 16.46 6.88 13.26
C VAL A 37 15.16 6.62 13.99
N GLN A 38 15.02 7.12 15.22
CA GLN A 38 13.75 7.09 15.95
C GLN A 38 13.46 8.42 16.63
N GLN A 39 12.18 8.75 16.77
CA GLN A 39 11.68 9.92 17.48
C GLN A 39 10.46 9.58 18.32
N ASN A 40 10.21 10.34 19.39
CA ASN A 40 9.05 10.16 20.26
C ASN A 40 7.76 10.57 19.52
N ALA A 41 6.76 9.70 19.53
CA ALA A 41 5.45 9.92 18.92
C ALA A 41 4.36 10.37 19.90
N THR A 42 4.59 10.26 21.21
CA THR A 42 3.56 10.53 22.23
C THR A 42 2.93 11.92 22.17
N PRO A 43 3.62 12.99 21.69
CA PRO A 43 3.00 14.30 21.54
C PRO A 43 1.88 14.39 20.51
N PHE A 44 1.86 13.48 19.53
CA PHE A 44 0.91 13.53 18.40
C PHE A 44 0.24 12.19 18.07
N MET A 45 0.64 11.10 18.74
CA MET A 45 0.03 9.77 18.56
C MET A 45 -0.42 9.17 19.89
N ARG A 46 -1.60 8.58 19.88
CA ARG A 46 -2.13 7.81 21.02
C ARG A 46 -3.00 6.67 20.55
N LYS A 47 -2.71 5.45 21.01
CA LYS A 47 -3.44 4.23 20.66
C LYS A 47 -3.60 4.04 19.15
N GLY A 48 -2.55 4.31 18.38
CA GLY A 48 -2.57 4.21 16.92
C GLY A 48 -3.33 5.34 16.21
N ILE A 49 -3.76 6.39 16.90
CA ILE A 49 -4.46 7.52 16.30
C ILE A 49 -3.54 8.74 16.27
N ILE A 50 -3.43 9.39 15.12
CA ILE A 50 -2.73 10.67 14.96
C ILE A 50 -3.66 11.78 15.43
N ASN A 51 -3.33 12.39 16.57
CA ASN A 51 -4.12 13.49 17.16
C ASN A 51 -3.69 14.87 16.65
N ASN A 52 -2.47 14.98 16.11
CA ASN A 52 -1.94 16.22 15.56
C ASN A 52 -1.12 15.93 14.30
N ALA A 53 -1.72 16.21 13.14
CA ALA A 53 -1.13 15.94 11.84
C ALA A 53 0.14 16.77 11.57
N ASP A 54 0.18 18.02 12.01
CA ASP A 54 1.33 18.91 11.78
C ASP A 54 2.57 18.45 12.55
N LEU A 55 2.38 18.03 13.82
CA LEU A 55 3.47 17.46 14.61
C LEU A 55 3.93 16.11 14.05
N ALA A 56 3.01 15.29 13.54
CA ALA A 56 3.35 14.04 12.88
C ALA A 56 4.17 14.31 11.60
N ALA A 57 3.73 15.22 10.76
CA ALA A 57 4.46 15.62 9.54
C ALA A 57 5.86 16.16 9.86
N THR A 58 5.98 17.02 10.87
CA THR A 58 7.28 17.55 11.33
C THR A 58 8.21 16.42 11.79
N CYS A 59 7.68 15.46 12.56
CA CYS A 59 8.44 14.30 13.01
C CYS A 59 8.93 13.45 11.83
N ILE A 60 8.06 13.12 10.87
CA ILE A 60 8.40 12.34 9.68
C ILE A 60 9.46 13.05 8.84
N GLN A 61 9.32 14.37 8.64
CA GLN A 61 10.31 15.18 7.93
C GLN A 61 11.66 15.17 8.64
N GLY A 62 11.67 15.25 9.98
CA GLY A 62 12.89 15.16 10.78
C GLY A 62 13.58 13.80 10.68
N ILE A 63 12.81 12.71 10.66
CA ILE A 63 13.34 11.36 10.43
C ILE A 63 13.91 11.26 9.01
N LYS A 64 13.16 11.71 8.00
CA LYS A 64 13.60 11.73 6.61
C LYS A 64 14.94 12.48 6.45
N ALA A 65 15.03 13.68 7.00
CA ALA A 65 16.24 14.51 6.91
C ALA A 65 17.46 13.79 7.50
N LYS A 66 17.33 13.16 8.66
CA LYS A 66 18.42 12.40 9.29
C LYS A 66 18.83 11.18 8.48
N LEU A 67 17.87 10.43 7.92
CA LEU A 67 18.19 9.30 7.03
C LEU A 67 18.91 9.77 5.75
N GLU A 68 18.46 10.90 5.17
CA GLU A 68 19.14 11.50 4.00
C GLU A 68 20.57 11.93 4.33
N GLU A 69 20.80 12.47 5.53
CA GLU A 69 22.13 12.83 6.01
C GLU A 69 23.03 11.62 6.16
N GLU A 70 22.55 10.52 6.80
CA GLU A 70 23.32 9.31 6.97
C GLU A 70 23.61 8.59 5.64
N LEU A 71 22.64 8.59 4.73
CA LEU A 71 22.75 7.95 3.42
C LEU A 71 23.51 8.80 2.39
N GLN A 72 23.69 10.10 2.64
CA GLN A 72 24.20 11.09 1.68
C GLN A 72 23.42 11.06 0.34
N LYS A 73 22.11 10.75 0.40
CA LYS A 73 21.21 10.59 -0.75
C LYS A 73 19.81 11.08 -0.41
N LYS A 74 19.14 11.69 -1.41
CA LYS A 74 17.74 12.11 -1.28
C LYS A 74 16.79 10.91 -1.28
N ILE A 75 15.78 10.95 -0.40
CA ILE A 75 14.73 9.95 -0.29
C ILE A 75 13.49 10.47 -1.02
N THR A 76 13.08 9.74 -2.06
CA THR A 76 11.90 10.08 -2.89
C THR A 76 10.75 9.11 -2.68
N GLN A 77 11.02 7.92 -2.13
CA GLN A 77 10.04 6.86 -1.91
C GLN A 77 10.30 6.15 -0.59
N VAL A 78 9.24 5.84 0.15
CA VAL A 78 9.31 5.11 1.42
C VAL A 78 8.19 4.09 1.51
N TYR A 79 8.44 2.99 2.21
CA TYR A 79 7.39 2.10 2.71
C TYR A 79 6.92 2.63 4.07
N VAL A 80 5.61 2.75 4.25
CA VAL A 80 5.03 3.21 5.52
C VAL A 80 4.25 2.08 6.17
N SER A 81 4.53 1.83 7.45
CA SER A 81 3.71 0.97 8.30
C SER A 81 2.92 1.84 9.27
N TYR A 82 1.61 1.69 9.23
CA TYR A 82 0.69 2.37 10.13
C TYR A 82 -0.38 1.38 10.62
N SER A 83 -0.55 1.27 11.93
CA SER A 83 -1.53 0.38 12.56
C SER A 83 -2.46 1.19 13.47
N GLY A 84 -3.46 1.85 12.87
CA GLY A 84 -4.52 2.55 13.60
C GLY A 84 -5.60 1.58 14.08
N GLN A 85 -6.21 1.84 15.24
CA GLN A 85 -7.32 1.01 15.76
C GLN A 85 -8.55 0.95 14.83
N GLY A 86 -8.73 1.96 13.96
CA GLY A 86 -9.83 2.04 13.01
C GLY A 86 -9.54 1.38 11.65
N ILE A 87 -8.31 0.94 11.39
CA ILE A 87 -7.97 0.30 10.12
C ILE A 87 -8.34 -1.18 10.19
N HIS A 88 -9.17 -1.60 9.27
CA HIS A 88 -9.56 -3.00 9.11
C HIS A 88 -9.81 -3.30 7.63
N THR A 89 -9.78 -4.58 7.28
CA THR A 89 -10.07 -5.07 5.94
C THR A 89 -11.55 -5.44 5.86
N VAL A 90 -12.19 -5.05 4.77
CA VAL A 90 -13.53 -5.50 4.39
C VAL A 90 -13.39 -6.31 3.11
N HIS A 91 -13.93 -7.51 3.08
CA HIS A 91 -13.99 -8.30 1.86
C HIS A 91 -15.24 -7.95 1.08
N ASN A 92 -15.07 -7.74 -0.22
CA ASN A 92 -16.16 -7.42 -1.12
C ASN A 92 -16.03 -8.19 -2.44
N GLU A 93 -17.16 -8.39 -3.10
CA GLU A 93 -17.24 -9.02 -4.42
C GLU A 93 -18.01 -8.09 -5.36
N VAL A 94 -17.42 -7.80 -6.52
CA VAL A 94 -18.06 -7.02 -7.58
C VAL A 94 -18.13 -7.90 -8.82
N ARG A 95 -19.30 -7.96 -9.46
CA ARG A 95 -19.54 -8.79 -10.63
C ARG A 95 -20.07 -7.95 -11.78
N ARG A 96 -19.55 -8.19 -12.97
CA ARG A 96 -20.02 -7.60 -14.22
C ARG A 96 -20.32 -8.70 -15.22
N SER A 97 -21.47 -8.58 -15.91
CA SER A 97 -21.85 -9.45 -17.04
C SER A 97 -21.76 -8.67 -18.34
N PHE A 98 -21.44 -9.36 -19.42
CA PHE A 98 -21.37 -8.83 -20.77
C PHE A 98 -22.51 -9.40 -21.60
N ASP A 99 -23.01 -8.63 -22.57
CA ASP A 99 -24.09 -9.06 -23.46
C ASP A 99 -23.61 -10.10 -24.49
N GLU A 100 -22.30 -10.14 -24.75
CA GLU A 100 -21.66 -11.07 -25.65
C GLU A 100 -21.37 -12.40 -24.95
N GLU A 101 -21.66 -13.55 -25.61
CA GLU A 101 -21.37 -14.89 -25.04
C GLU A 101 -19.87 -15.10 -24.83
N GLU A 102 -19.02 -14.49 -25.67
CA GLU A 102 -17.55 -14.53 -25.60
C GLU A 102 -16.98 -13.12 -25.66
N HIS A 103 -17.00 -12.40 -24.54
CA HIS A 103 -16.33 -11.12 -24.40
C HIS A 103 -14.86 -11.34 -24.00
N LYS A 104 -13.94 -10.64 -24.67
CA LYS A 104 -12.53 -10.62 -24.26
C LYS A 104 -12.35 -9.56 -23.15
N ILE A 105 -12.03 -10.03 -21.94
CA ILE A 105 -11.79 -9.15 -20.80
C ILE A 105 -10.65 -8.18 -21.13
N LEU A 106 -10.92 -6.91 -21.06
CA LEU A 106 -9.97 -5.84 -21.30
C LEU A 106 -9.48 -5.25 -19.97
N LYS A 107 -8.38 -4.53 -20.03
CA LYS A 107 -7.89 -3.77 -18.87
C LYS A 107 -8.94 -2.79 -18.35
N GLU A 108 -9.69 -2.15 -19.24
CA GLU A 108 -10.78 -1.23 -18.90
C GLU A 108 -11.88 -1.91 -18.08
N ASP A 109 -12.20 -3.18 -18.35
CA ASP A 109 -13.18 -3.94 -17.55
C ASP A 109 -12.70 -4.14 -16.13
N ILE A 110 -11.41 -4.43 -15.94
CA ILE A 110 -10.78 -4.54 -14.63
C ILE A 110 -10.76 -3.18 -13.92
N ASP A 111 -10.36 -2.13 -14.62
CA ASP A 111 -10.31 -0.77 -14.05
C ASP A 111 -11.71 -0.33 -13.60
N ASN A 112 -12.75 -0.60 -14.39
CA ASN A 112 -14.15 -0.32 -14.03
C ASN A 112 -14.61 -1.10 -12.78
N LEU A 113 -14.25 -2.38 -12.63
CA LEU A 113 -14.55 -3.16 -11.42
C LEU A 113 -13.86 -2.57 -10.17
N ASN A 114 -12.61 -2.15 -10.31
CA ASN A 114 -11.87 -1.50 -9.23
C ASN A 114 -12.51 -0.17 -8.84
N ASP A 115 -12.93 0.63 -9.82
CA ASP A 115 -13.62 1.91 -9.61
C ASP A 115 -14.97 1.71 -8.91
N GLU A 116 -15.77 0.72 -9.32
CA GLU A 116 -17.02 0.37 -8.65
C GLU A 116 -16.78 0.04 -7.17
N ASN A 117 -15.72 -0.72 -6.86
CA ASN A 117 -15.39 -1.09 -5.49
C ASN A 117 -14.85 0.10 -4.68
N THR A 118 -14.07 1.00 -5.31
CA THR A 118 -13.56 2.23 -4.68
C THR A 118 -14.67 3.22 -4.34
N ASN A 119 -15.77 3.21 -5.08
CA ASN A 119 -16.92 4.12 -4.89
C ASN A 119 -17.92 3.65 -3.82
N ILE A 120 -17.69 2.48 -3.20
CA ILE A 120 -18.52 2.01 -2.08
C ILE A 120 -18.32 2.94 -0.88
N THR A 121 -19.42 3.30 -0.25
CA THR A 121 -19.41 4.20 0.94
C THR A 121 -19.64 3.40 2.20
N TYR A 122 -18.79 3.59 3.20
CA TYR A 122 -18.95 3.03 4.54
C TYR A 122 -19.16 4.18 5.53
N GLU A 123 -20.20 4.08 6.37
CA GLU A 123 -20.55 5.14 7.33
C GLU A 123 -19.39 5.40 8.31
N GLY A 124 -18.96 6.66 8.36
CA GLY A 124 -17.87 7.09 9.26
C GLY A 124 -16.47 6.57 8.90
N GLN A 125 -16.30 6.00 7.71
CA GLN A 125 -15.03 5.41 7.25
C GLN A 125 -14.65 5.90 5.85
N SER A 126 -13.38 5.79 5.54
CA SER A 126 -12.85 6.08 4.21
C SER A 126 -12.03 4.89 3.72
N ILE A 127 -12.20 4.53 2.46
CA ILE A 127 -11.38 3.52 1.80
C ILE A 127 -9.97 4.10 1.66
N LEU A 128 -8.97 3.37 2.17
CA LEU A 128 -7.56 3.73 2.02
C LEU A 128 -6.96 3.12 0.76
N ASP A 129 -7.35 1.88 0.46
CA ASP A 129 -6.86 1.15 -0.70
C ASP A 129 -7.86 0.06 -1.08
N VAL A 130 -7.85 -0.33 -2.37
CA VAL A 130 -8.63 -1.43 -2.93
C VAL A 130 -7.65 -2.44 -3.52
N ILE A 131 -7.58 -3.61 -2.90
CA ILE A 131 -6.60 -4.63 -3.25
C ILE A 131 -7.32 -5.85 -3.82
N PRO A 132 -7.28 -6.06 -5.16
CA PRO A 132 -7.86 -7.26 -5.75
C PRO A 132 -7.10 -8.51 -5.27
N GLN A 133 -7.84 -9.52 -4.84
CA GLN A 133 -7.30 -10.80 -4.38
C GLN A 133 -7.30 -11.83 -5.51
N GLU A 134 -8.42 -11.97 -6.19
CA GLU A 134 -8.59 -12.84 -7.35
C GLU A 134 -9.70 -12.31 -8.26
N TYR A 135 -9.64 -12.72 -9.52
CA TYR A 135 -10.72 -12.57 -10.48
C TYR A 135 -11.27 -13.95 -10.84
N ALA A 136 -12.58 -14.05 -11.04
CA ALA A 136 -13.20 -15.26 -11.58
C ALA A 136 -13.88 -14.94 -12.92
N VAL A 137 -13.58 -15.74 -13.95
CA VAL A 137 -14.23 -15.70 -15.26
C VAL A 137 -14.83 -17.09 -15.50
N GLY A 138 -16.16 -17.20 -15.46
CA GLY A 138 -16.83 -18.49 -15.41
C GLY A 138 -16.38 -19.29 -14.18
N THR A 139 -15.74 -20.45 -14.41
CA THR A 139 -15.20 -21.33 -13.34
C THR A 139 -13.71 -21.12 -13.06
N GLN A 140 -13.04 -20.26 -13.82
CA GLN A 140 -11.59 -20.03 -13.71
C GLN A 140 -11.31 -18.93 -12.66
N LYS A 141 -10.37 -19.20 -11.77
CA LYS A 141 -9.84 -18.26 -10.79
C LYS A 141 -8.45 -17.79 -11.22
N LEU A 142 -8.24 -16.49 -11.27
CA LEU A 142 -7.09 -15.86 -11.89
C LEU A 142 -6.59 -14.70 -11.03
N LEU A 143 -5.29 -14.46 -11.02
CA LEU A 143 -4.70 -13.23 -10.44
C LEU A 143 -4.77 -12.06 -11.42
N ASP A 144 -4.78 -12.35 -12.72
CA ASP A 144 -4.98 -11.39 -13.81
C ASP A 144 -5.93 -12.02 -14.83
N ALA A 145 -7.02 -11.34 -15.15
CA ALA A 145 -8.03 -11.81 -16.08
C ALA A 145 -7.95 -11.14 -17.47
N VAL A 146 -7.02 -10.20 -17.68
CA VAL A 146 -6.89 -9.49 -18.97
C VAL A 146 -6.60 -10.48 -20.08
N GLY A 147 -7.41 -10.42 -21.15
CA GLY A 147 -7.29 -11.28 -22.32
C GLY A 147 -8.05 -12.60 -22.24
N VAL A 148 -8.64 -12.96 -21.10
CA VAL A 148 -9.47 -14.15 -20.94
C VAL A 148 -10.83 -13.94 -21.59
N MET A 149 -11.40 -14.99 -22.19
CA MET A 149 -12.72 -14.96 -22.80
C MET A 149 -13.78 -15.40 -21.82
N GLY A 150 -14.89 -14.66 -21.75
CA GLY A 150 -16.02 -15.02 -20.89
C GLY A 150 -17.18 -14.05 -21.02
N ASN A 151 -18.35 -14.41 -20.52
CA ASN A 151 -19.54 -13.56 -20.51
C ASN A 151 -19.76 -12.82 -19.19
N ASN A 152 -18.89 -13.06 -18.21
CA ASN A 152 -18.90 -12.37 -16.92
C ASN A 152 -17.51 -12.36 -16.30
N ILE A 153 -17.30 -11.39 -15.40
CA ILE A 153 -16.13 -11.34 -14.54
C ILE A 153 -16.59 -10.98 -13.12
N GLU A 154 -15.98 -11.61 -12.13
CA GLU A 154 -16.15 -11.31 -10.72
C GLU A 154 -14.79 -10.95 -10.15
N GLY A 155 -14.69 -9.77 -9.52
CA GLY A 155 -13.51 -9.36 -8.75
C GLY A 155 -13.77 -9.56 -7.25
N ARG A 156 -12.81 -10.17 -6.55
CA ARG A 156 -12.80 -10.32 -5.10
C ARG A 156 -11.72 -9.46 -4.49
N TYR A 157 -12.08 -8.71 -3.49
CA TYR A 157 -11.27 -7.68 -2.87
C TYR A 157 -11.11 -7.89 -1.37
#